data_0eabb0f3e9d704c1a42bf444902f6604
#
_entry.id   0eabb0f3e9d704c1a42bf444902f6604
#
_cell.length_a   1.000
_cell.length_b   1.000
_cell.length_c   1.000
_cell.angle_alpha   90.00
_cell.angle_beta   90.00
_cell.angle_gamma   90.00
#
_symmetry.space_group_name_H-M   'P 1'
#
loop_
_entity.id
_entity.type
_entity.pdbx_description
1 polymer ?
#
loop_
_entity_poly.entity_id
_entity_poly.type
_entity_poly.pdbx_seq_one_letter_code
_entity_poly.pdbx_strand_id
1 'polypeptide(L)'
;MSGQVYKRDNGANWNQTSDERLKKNIVDNNIGLAEIKQLRITSFEYRKADEIDMSLFPKANDPLQVIIEGEEGPHTGVIAQEIESVLPECVKTSDKGAKTVQADAITWALVNAVKELSAKNDALEERIKNLEGS
;
A
#
# COMPACT_ATOMS: atom_id res chain seq x y z
N MET A 1 -12.47 -21.72 2.26
CA MET A 1 -11.17 -21.52 1.57
C MET A 1 -10.99 -20.06 1.20
N SER A 2 -10.09 -19.41 1.86
CA SER A 2 -9.68 -18.08 1.42
C SER A 2 -8.68 -18.26 0.26
N GLY A 3 -9.19 -18.33 -0.96
CA GLY A 3 -8.34 -18.30 -2.13
C GLY A 3 -7.77 -16.92 -2.30
N GLN A 4 -6.53 -16.69 -1.88
CA GLN A 4 -5.83 -15.50 -2.30
C GLN A 4 -5.44 -15.73 -3.77
N VAL A 5 -6.13 -15.03 -4.66
CA VAL A 5 -5.76 -15.03 -6.06
C VAL A 5 -4.57 -14.09 -6.22
N TYR A 6 -3.40 -14.67 -6.37
CA TYR A 6 -2.22 -13.90 -6.76
C TYR A 6 -2.22 -13.74 -8.27
N LYS A 7 -2.22 -12.52 -8.73
CA LYS A 7 -2.03 -12.23 -10.13
C LYS A 7 -0.55 -12.35 -10.44
N ARG A 8 -0.19 -13.34 -11.25
CA ARG A 8 1.20 -13.57 -11.66
C ARG A 8 1.55 -12.91 -13.00
N ASP A 9 0.59 -12.25 -13.62
CA ASP A 9 0.80 -11.57 -14.88
C ASP A 9 0.71 -10.05 -14.71
N ASN A 10 1.27 -9.32 -15.64
CA ASN A 10 1.19 -7.87 -15.70
C ASN A 10 -0.11 -7.38 -16.35
N GLY A 11 -1.13 -8.23 -16.43
CA GLY A 11 -2.41 -7.82 -16.96
C GLY A 11 -3.05 -6.70 -16.16
N ALA A 12 -3.53 -5.67 -16.86
CA ALA A 12 -3.93 -4.40 -16.27
C ALA A 12 -5.26 -4.41 -15.52
N ASN A 13 -6.04 -5.48 -15.61
CA ASN A 13 -7.42 -5.47 -15.11
C ASN A 13 -7.59 -6.32 -13.85
N TRP A 14 -7.80 -5.62 -12.72
CA TRP A 14 -8.24 -6.22 -11.48
C TRP A 14 -9.71 -5.91 -11.28
N ASN A 15 -10.56 -6.93 -11.37
CA ASN A 15 -11.96 -6.81 -11.00
C ASN A 15 -12.15 -7.41 -9.62
N GLN A 16 -12.65 -6.60 -8.70
CA GLN A 16 -12.99 -7.03 -7.36
C GLN A 16 -14.51 -7.07 -7.21
N THR A 17 -15.01 -8.13 -6.57
CA THR A 17 -16.42 -8.21 -6.21
C THR A 17 -16.71 -7.11 -5.19
N SER A 18 -17.66 -6.23 -5.52
CA SER A 18 -18.00 -5.08 -4.67
C SER A 18 -19.52 -4.84 -4.58
N ASP A 19 -20.29 -5.89 -4.80
CA ASP A 19 -21.74 -5.85 -4.75
C ASP A 19 -22.20 -5.64 -3.30
N GLU A 20 -23.03 -4.63 -3.07
CA GLU A 20 -23.58 -4.31 -1.75
C GLU A 20 -24.27 -5.51 -1.11
N ARG A 21 -24.94 -6.32 -1.90
CA ARG A 21 -25.69 -7.48 -1.42
C ARG A 21 -24.82 -8.57 -0.80
N LEU A 22 -23.51 -8.53 -1.09
CA LEU A 22 -22.53 -9.49 -0.59
C LEU A 22 -21.70 -8.94 0.56
N LYS A 23 -21.94 -7.70 0.96
CA LYS A 23 -21.20 -7.01 2.03
C LYS A 23 -22.13 -6.72 3.21
N LYS A 24 -21.57 -6.69 4.40
CA LYS A 24 -22.29 -6.35 5.63
C LYS A 24 -21.43 -5.43 6.51
N ASN A 25 -22.07 -4.80 7.48
CA ASN A 25 -21.41 -3.91 8.45
C ASN A 25 -20.65 -2.79 7.75
N ILE A 26 -21.27 -2.21 6.72
CA ILE A 26 -20.66 -1.19 5.87
C ILE A 26 -20.60 0.12 6.67
N VAL A 27 -19.39 0.61 6.90
CA VAL A 27 -19.13 1.90 7.58
C VAL A 27 -18.10 2.68 6.80
N ASP A 28 -18.09 4.00 6.99
CA ASP A 28 -17.08 4.86 6.38
C ASP A 28 -15.71 4.56 6.96
N ASN A 29 -14.69 4.63 6.11
CA ASN A 29 -13.30 4.50 6.49
C ASN A 29 -12.64 5.87 6.32
N ASN A 30 -11.98 6.35 7.36
CA ASN A 30 -11.41 7.69 7.41
C ASN A 30 -9.88 7.72 7.24
N ILE A 31 -9.27 6.61 6.84
CA ILE A 31 -7.84 6.58 6.53
C ILE A 31 -7.61 7.39 5.26
N GLY A 32 -6.81 8.43 5.36
CA GLY A 32 -6.65 9.37 4.25
C GLY A 32 -5.38 10.20 4.35
N LEU A 33 -5.52 11.53 4.30
CA LEU A 33 -4.39 12.45 4.15
C LEU A 33 -3.33 12.31 5.24
N ALA A 34 -3.73 12.18 6.49
CA ALA A 34 -2.79 12.09 7.61
C ALA A 34 -1.85 10.88 7.47
N GLU A 35 -2.40 9.75 7.05
CA GLU A 35 -1.64 8.50 6.84
C GLU A 35 -0.82 8.58 5.56
N ILE A 36 -1.40 9.06 4.48
CA ILE A 36 -0.73 9.19 3.18
C ILE A 36 0.52 10.07 3.29
N LYS A 37 0.46 11.15 4.06
CA LYS A 37 1.60 12.05 4.24
C LYS A 37 2.79 11.39 4.95
N GLN A 38 2.58 10.31 5.65
CA GLN A 38 3.63 9.57 6.37
C GLN A 38 4.30 8.50 5.51
N LEU A 39 3.75 8.21 4.33
CA LEU A 39 4.30 7.18 3.46
C LEU A 39 5.45 7.73 2.63
N ARG A 40 6.58 7.01 2.63
CA ARG A 40 7.73 7.35 1.82
C ARG A 40 7.73 6.52 0.56
N ILE A 41 7.86 7.17 -0.59
CA ILE A 41 8.03 6.50 -1.88
C ILE A 41 9.53 6.37 -2.13
N THR A 42 9.96 5.16 -2.45
CA THR A 42 11.38 4.85 -2.60
C THR A 42 11.71 4.32 -3.99
N SER A 43 12.96 4.43 -4.34
CA SER A 43 13.55 3.68 -5.45
C SER A 43 14.44 2.61 -4.82
N PHE A 44 14.36 1.38 -5.29
CA PHE A 44 15.10 0.25 -4.73
C PHE A 44 15.41 -0.79 -5.79
N GLU A 45 16.30 -1.70 -5.45
CA GLU A 45 16.57 -2.89 -6.25
C GLU A 45 16.35 -4.12 -5.36
N TYR A 46 15.93 -5.22 -5.96
CA TYR A 46 15.79 -6.47 -5.22
C TYR A 46 17.15 -7.13 -5.02
N ARG A 47 17.37 -7.67 -3.82
CA ARG A 47 18.58 -8.44 -3.51
C ARG A 47 18.58 -9.76 -4.27
N LYS A 48 19.79 -10.18 -4.69
CA LYS A 48 20.00 -11.51 -5.26
C LYS A 48 20.13 -12.53 -4.13
N ALA A 49 20.06 -13.82 -4.48
CA ALA A 49 20.09 -14.90 -3.52
C ALA A 49 21.32 -14.85 -2.57
N ASP A 50 22.48 -14.51 -3.11
CA ASP A 50 23.72 -14.41 -2.34
C ASP A 50 23.82 -13.17 -1.44
N GLU A 51 22.89 -12.24 -1.59
CA GLU A 51 22.81 -11.01 -0.81
C GLU A 51 21.79 -11.09 0.35
N ILE A 52 21.11 -12.23 0.50
CA ILE A 52 20.09 -12.42 1.54
C ILE A 52 20.75 -12.95 2.82
N ASP A 53 20.49 -12.27 3.93
CA ASP A 53 20.83 -12.77 5.26
C ASP A 53 19.75 -13.74 5.72
N MET A 54 20.01 -15.03 5.57
CA MET A 54 19.04 -16.08 5.89
C MET A 54 18.72 -16.18 7.39
N SER A 55 19.55 -15.61 8.26
CA SER A 55 19.23 -15.55 9.68
C SER A 55 17.99 -14.71 9.98
N LEU A 56 17.64 -13.79 9.07
CA LEU A 56 16.45 -12.95 9.17
C LEU A 56 15.18 -13.69 8.73
N PHE A 57 15.30 -14.84 8.10
CA PHE A 57 14.20 -15.65 7.59
C PHE A 57 14.28 -17.08 8.11
N PRO A 58 14.10 -17.29 9.43
CA PRO A 58 14.31 -18.62 10.04
C PRO A 58 13.34 -19.70 9.55
N LYS A 59 12.23 -19.31 8.93
CA LYS A 59 11.25 -20.25 8.35
C LYS A 59 11.57 -20.64 6.92
N ALA A 60 12.52 -19.96 6.29
CA ALA A 60 12.96 -20.26 4.93
C ALA A 60 14.21 -21.17 4.98
N ASN A 61 14.24 -22.16 4.10
CA ASN A 61 15.37 -23.08 3.98
C ASN A 61 16.35 -22.66 2.88
N ASP A 62 15.90 -21.83 1.97
CA ASP A 62 16.61 -21.44 0.76
C ASP A 62 16.27 -19.98 0.43
N PRO A 63 17.26 -19.15 0.03
CA PRO A 63 17.00 -17.77 -0.40
C PRO A 63 15.93 -17.66 -1.47
N LEU A 64 15.80 -18.65 -2.35
CA LEU A 64 14.79 -18.68 -3.42
C LEU A 64 13.35 -18.62 -2.89
N GLN A 65 13.14 -18.94 -1.62
CA GLN A 65 11.80 -18.90 -1.00
C GLN A 65 11.36 -17.49 -0.62
N VAL A 66 12.29 -16.54 -0.59
CA VAL A 66 11.99 -15.15 -0.17
C VAL A 66 12.37 -14.10 -1.20
N ILE A 67 13.23 -14.40 -2.17
CA ILE A 67 13.66 -13.43 -3.19
C ILE A 67 12.63 -13.28 -4.30
N ILE A 68 12.74 -12.18 -5.02
CA ILE A 68 11.99 -11.92 -6.26
C ILE A 68 12.94 -12.14 -7.43
N GLU A 69 12.66 -13.17 -8.22
CA GLU A 69 13.47 -13.51 -9.39
C GLU A 69 13.04 -12.74 -10.63
N GLY A 70 14.00 -12.47 -11.50
CA GLY A 70 13.72 -11.88 -12.81
C GLY A 70 13.42 -10.39 -12.82
N GLU A 71 13.52 -9.74 -11.68
CA GLU A 71 13.21 -8.31 -11.53
C GLU A 71 14.50 -7.52 -11.29
N GLU A 72 15.39 -7.50 -12.29
CA GLU A 72 16.63 -6.76 -12.21
C GLU A 72 16.42 -5.27 -12.45
N GLY A 73 17.30 -4.45 -11.85
CA GLY A 73 17.29 -3.00 -12.01
C GLY A 73 16.42 -2.28 -10.99
N PRO A 74 16.34 -0.95 -11.11
CA PRO A 74 15.61 -0.14 -10.14
C PRO A 74 14.10 -0.23 -10.28
N HIS A 75 13.43 -0.22 -9.14
CA HIS A 75 11.98 -0.20 -9.03
C HIS A 75 11.54 0.96 -8.15
N THR A 76 10.30 1.38 -8.31
CA THR A 76 9.68 2.40 -7.45
C THR A 76 8.60 1.74 -6.58
N GLY A 77 8.61 2.03 -5.32
CA GLY A 77 7.61 1.48 -4.40
C GLY A 77 7.84 1.92 -2.97
N VAL A 78 7.37 1.10 -2.07
CA VAL A 78 7.40 1.36 -0.63
C VAL A 78 8.14 0.24 0.10
N ILE A 79 8.51 0.50 1.34
CA ILE A 79 9.12 -0.49 2.22
C ILE A 79 8.05 -1.00 3.19
N ALA A 80 7.82 -2.31 3.20
CA ALA A 80 6.73 -2.91 3.98
C ALA A 80 6.79 -2.55 5.46
N GLN A 81 7.98 -2.55 6.06
CA GLN A 81 8.16 -2.22 7.47
C GLN A 81 7.76 -0.78 7.77
N GLU A 82 8.00 0.14 6.86
CA GLU A 82 7.58 1.54 7.01
C GLU A 82 6.07 1.68 6.90
N ILE A 83 5.46 0.98 5.94
CA ILE A 83 4.00 0.97 5.79
C ILE A 83 3.33 0.36 7.02
N GLU A 84 3.90 -0.70 7.57
CA GLU A 84 3.35 -1.39 8.75
C GLU A 84 3.23 -0.46 9.96
N SER A 85 4.14 0.50 10.10
CA SER A 85 4.09 1.46 11.20
C SER A 85 2.95 2.47 11.07
N VAL A 86 2.42 2.68 9.88
CA VAL A 86 1.34 3.65 9.60
C VAL A 86 0.01 2.94 9.32
N LEU A 87 0.06 1.90 8.49
CA LEU A 87 -1.10 1.15 8.01
C LEU A 87 -0.84 -0.35 8.17
N PRO A 88 -0.84 -0.87 9.40
CA PRO A 88 -0.51 -2.28 9.65
C PRO A 88 -1.43 -3.26 8.91
N GLU A 89 -2.67 -2.90 8.66
CA GLU A 89 -3.64 -3.72 7.93
C GLU A 89 -3.28 -3.88 6.45
N CYS A 90 -2.38 -3.04 5.92
CA CYS A 90 -1.92 -3.13 4.53
C CYS A 90 -0.75 -4.09 4.35
N VAL A 91 -0.18 -4.60 5.43
CA VAL A 91 1.02 -5.44 5.38
C VAL A 91 0.70 -6.84 5.84
N LYS A 92 1.14 -7.82 5.06
CA LYS A 92 1.02 -9.24 5.39
C LYS A 92 2.40 -9.85 5.39
N THR A 93 2.58 -10.87 6.23
CA THR A 93 3.82 -11.65 6.27
C THR A 93 3.54 -13.03 5.68
N SER A 94 4.37 -13.45 4.73
CA SER A 94 4.25 -14.77 4.13
C SER A 94 4.64 -15.86 5.13
N ASP A 95 4.35 -17.11 4.79
CA ASP A 95 4.73 -18.27 5.60
C ASP A 95 6.26 -18.40 5.75
N LYS A 96 7.03 -17.81 4.87
CA LYS A 96 8.51 -17.80 4.92
C LYS A 96 9.08 -16.54 5.58
N GLY A 97 8.22 -15.62 6.03
CA GLY A 97 8.62 -14.44 6.77
C GLY A 97 8.82 -13.17 5.96
N ALA A 98 8.64 -13.22 4.65
CA ALA A 98 8.72 -12.03 3.80
C ALA A 98 7.43 -11.20 3.91
N LYS A 99 7.57 -9.88 4.03
CA LYS A 99 6.44 -8.97 4.13
C LYS A 99 6.01 -8.47 2.76
N THR A 100 4.71 -8.36 2.57
CA THR A 100 4.09 -7.82 1.36
C THR A 100 3.13 -6.70 1.71
N VAL A 101 2.91 -5.79 0.76
CA VAL A 101 2.02 -4.65 0.92
C VAL A 101 0.82 -4.80 0.00
N GLN A 102 -0.37 -4.57 0.55
CA GLN A 102 -1.60 -4.51 -0.24
C GLN A 102 -1.81 -3.08 -0.75
N ALA A 103 -1.47 -2.86 -2.01
CA ALA A 103 -1.51 -1.53 -2.62
C ALA A 103 -2.94 -0.97 -2.74
N ASP A 104 -3.95 -1.82 -2.83
CA ASP A 104 -5.36 -1.39 -2.97
C ASP A 104 -5.82 -0.51 -1.81
N ALA A 105 -5.46 -0.87 -0.58
CA ALA A 105 -5.83 -0.09 0.59
C ALA A 105 -5.20 1.32 0.56
N ILE A 106 -3.97 1.43 0.04
CA ILE A 106 -3.29 2.71 -0.16
C ILE A 106 -4.02 3.53 -1.22
N THR A 107 -4.47 2.89 -2.30
CA THR A 107 -5.25 3.56 -3.35
C THR A 107 -6.54 4.17 -2.79
N TRP A 108 -7.28 3.42 -1.98
CA TRP A 108 -8.50 3.94 -1.35
C TRP A 108 -8.20 5.06 -0.35
N ALA A 109 -7.09 4.98 0.36
CA ALA A 109 -6.63 6.06 1.23
C ALA A 109 -6.29 7.33 0.44
N LEU A 110 -5.75 7.18 -0.79
CA LEU A 110 -5.51 8.30 -1.69
C LEU A 110 -6.81 8.98 -2.11
N VAL A 111 -7.88 8.22 -2.35
CA VAL A 111 -9.20 8.80 -2.65
C VAL A 111 -9.66 9.68 -1.49
N ASN A 112 -9.58 9.19 -0.27
CA ASN A 112 -9.91 9.97 0.91
C ASN A 112 -9.02 11.21 1.06
N ALA A 113 -7.71 11.05 0.82
CA ALA A 113 -6.75 12.15 0.92
C ALA A 113 -7.05 13.27 -0.09
N VAL A 114 -7.41 12.93 -1.32
CA VAL A 114 -7.80 13.91 -2.35
C VAL A 114 -9.05 14.67 -1.92
N LYS A 115 -10.06 13.97 -1.39
CA LYS A 115 -11.29 14.58 -0.91
C LYS A 115 -11.01 15.54 0.25
N GLU A 116 -10.16 15.14 1.19
CA GLU A 116 -9.77 15.98 2.32
C GLU A 116 -9.00 17.23 1.86
N LEU A 117 -8.08 17.07 0.91
CA LEU A 117 -7.34 18.19 0.33
C LEU A 117 -8.26 19.15 -0.41
N SER A 118 -9.22 18.61 -1.16
CA SER A 118 -10.22 19.42 -1.86
C SER A 118 -11.02 20.28 -0.88
N ALA A 119 -11.47 19.68 0.22
CA ALA A 119 -12.21 20.41 1.25
C ALA A 119 -11.37 21.51 1.92
N LYS A 120 -10.08 21.19 2.21
CA LYS A 120 -9.16 22.19 2.78
C LYS A 120 -8.88 23.32 1.80
N ASN A 121 -8.76 23.00 0.51
CA ASN A 121 -8.55 24.00 -0.53
C ASN A 121 -9.75 24.93 -0.64
N ASP A 122 -10.97 24.38 -0.64
CA ASP A 122 -12.20 25.17 -0.69
C ASP A 122 -12.32 26.11 0.52
N ALA A 123 -11.96 25.61 1.71
CA ALA A 123 -11.95 26.40 2.93
C ALA A 123 -10.94 27.56 2.86
N LEU A 124 -9.77 27.31 2.30
CA LEU A 124 -8.74 28.33 2.10
C LEU A 124 -9.18 29.38 1.09
N GLU A 125 -9.81 28.96 0.00
CA GLU A 125 -10.36 29.90 -1.00
C GLU A 125 -11.40 30.81 -0.37
N GLU A 126 -12.28 30.27 0.47
CA GLU A 126 -13.31 31.06 1.18
C GLU A 126 -12.66 32.07 2.13
N ARG A 127 -11.61 31.67 2.85
CA ARG A 127 -10.87 32.57 3.74
C ARG A 127 -10.21 33.71 2.95
N ILE A 128 -9.63 33.40 1.79
CA ILE A 128 -9.01 34.40 0.92
C ILE A 128 -10.06 35.40 0.44
N LYS A 129 -11.21 34.92 -0.02
CA LYS A 129 -12.33 35.79 -0.45
C LYS A 129 -12.77 36.73 0.68
N ASN A 130 -12.90 36.19 1.91
CA ASN A 130 -13.30 36.98 3.07
C ASN A 130 -12.26 38.06 3.41
N LEU A 131 -10.98 37.74 3.28
CA LEU A 131 -9.90 38.71 3.51
C LEU A 131 -9.82 39.77 2.42
N GLU A 132 -10.09 39.41 1.16
CA GLU A 132 -10.07 40.32 0.04
C GLU A 132 -11.31 41.22 0.03
N GLY A 133 -12.42 40.75 0.58
CA GLY A 133 -13.69 41.49 0.64
C GLY A 133 -13.83 42.47 1.81
N SER A 134 -12.82 42.54 2.69
CA SER A 134 -12.86 43.41 3.87
C SER A 134 -12.09 44.72 3.66
#